data_4c4871154537b87dc2b04415a97a08f9
#
_entry.id   4c4871154537b87dc2b04415a97a08f9
#
_cell.length_a   1.000
_cell.length_b   1.000
_cell.length_c   1.000
_cell.angle_alpha   90.00
_cell.angle_beta   90.00
_cell.angle_gamma   90.00
#
_symmetry.space_group_name_H-M   'P 1'
#
loop_
_entity.id
_entity.type
_entity.pdbx_description
1 polymer ?
#
loop_
_entity_poly.entity_id
_entity_poly.type
_entity_poly.pdbx_seq_one_letter_code
_entity_poly.pdbx_strand_id
1 'polypeptide(L)'
;MESNEAFKSEMYNTIKESITHEIQQCLQALKDDIKSHIEKNNDGYNKVCDEIRSLKDLIETSTIFKKERLALFVDSQNLYYSARMGYAAKVNYEKLLKLITENRKLVKAYAYIVQPPEGDVKPFATSLERIGYIVKIKDVRTRSDGSAKANWDMGIALDILGIMDRVDTIVLASGDGDFAPLVDFIKAQNKRVEIFAFAENTAYDLKEKADKFQPLGENVILT
;
A
#
# COMPACT_ATOMS: atom_id res chain seq x y z
N MET A 1 24.06 -5.48 13.92
CA MET A 1 23.85 -4.41 12.93
C MET A 1 22.39 -4.02 12.83
N GLU A 2 21.46 -4.96 12.89
CA GLU A 2 19.99 -4.73 12.81
C GLU A 2 19.41 -3.81 13.91
N SER A 3 19.94 -3.88 15.16
CA SER A 3 19.45 -3.03 16.26
C SER A 3 19.71 -1.53 16.07
N ASN A 4 20.72 -1.16 15.28
CA ASN A 4 21.10 0.24 15.05
C ASN A 4 20.25 0.90 13.92
N GLU A 5 19.77 0.11 12.94
CA GLU A 5 18.88 0.61 11.89
C GLU A 5 17.44 0.77 12.41
N ALA A 6 16.98 -0.19 13.22
CA ALA A 6 15.67 -0.10 13.88
C ALA A 6 15.59 1.14 14.80
N PHE A 7 16.62 1.35 15.63
CA PHE A 7 16.71 2.53 16.50
C PHE A 7 16.76 3.85 15.73
N LYS A 8 17.51 3.91 14.61
CA LYS A 8 17.55 5.09 13.74
C LYS A 8 16.20 5.37 13.09
N SER A 9 15.52 4.33 12.65
CA SER A 9 14.18 4.44 12.04
C SER A 9 13.14 4.93 13.05
N GLU A 10 13.17 4.40 14.26
CA GLU A 10 12.26 4.80 15.34
C GLU A 10 12.52 6.26 15.77
N MET A 11 13.79 6.64 15.95
CA MET A 11 14.20 8.00 16.26
C MET A 11 13.80 8.97 15.15
N TYR A 12 13.99 8.59 13.89
CA TYR A 12 13.57 9.40 12.74
C TYR A 12 12.05 9.61 12.72
N ASN A 13 11.27 8.57 12.96
CA ASN A 13 9.81 8.67 13.01
C ASN A 13 9.34 9.54 14.18
N THR A 14 9.94 9.39 15.36
CA THR A 14 9.61 10.21 16.54
C THR A 14 9.91 11.68 16.30
N ILE A 15 11.07 11.99 15.71
CA ILE A 15 11.45 13.38 15.37
C ILE A 15 10.49 13.94 14.30
N LYS A 16 10.15 13.16 13.28
CA LYS A 16 9.22 13.54 12.22
C LYS A 16 7.82 13.83 12.77
N GLU A 17 7.31 13.01 13.68
CA GLU A 17 6.01 13.20 14.34
C GLU A 17 6.03 14.46 15.23
N SER A 18 7.09 14.67 16.01
CA SER A 18 7.26 15.85 16.84
C SER A 18 7.28 17.14 16.01
N ILE A 19 8.11 17.18 14.95
CA ILE A 19 8.18 18.32 14.04
C ILE A 19 6.83 18.57 13.35
N THR A 20 6.15 17.51 12.92
CA THR A 20 4.84 17.62 12.26
C THR A 20 3.81 18.21 13.23
N HIS A 21 3.83 17.77 14.49
CA HIS A 21 2.93 18.28 15.53
C HIS A 21 3.20 19.75 15.85
N GLU A 22 4.46 20.15 16.01
CA GLU A 22 4.85 21.55 16.25
C GLU A 22 4.45 22.46 15.08
N ILE A 23 4.66 22.01 13.84
CA ILE A 23 4.24 22.77 12.66
C ILE A 23 2.71 22.91 12.60
N GLN A 24 1.96 21.84 12.92
CA GLN A 24 0.50 21.92 12.97
C GLN A 24 0.01 22.88 14.05
N GLN A 25 0.63 22.88 15.23
CA GLN A 25 0.32 23.83 16.30
C GLN A 25 0.63 25.28 15.88
N CYS A 26 1.79 25.50 15.25
CA CYS A 26 2.19 26.82 14.73
C CYS A 26 1.20 27.32 13.66
N LEU A 27 0.81 26.45 12.73
CA LEU A 27 -0.19 26.80 11.69
C LEU A 27 -1.57 27.08 12.28
N GLN A 28 -1.96 26.39 13.33
CA GLN A 28 -3.22 26.65 14.01
C GLN A 28 -3.18 27.98 14.76
N ALA A 29 -2.11 28.25 15.50
CA ALA A 29 -1.90 29.52 16.19
C ALA A 29 -1.88 30.71 15.20
N LEU A 30 -1.24 30.55 14.04
CA LEU A 30 -1.24 31.55 12.98
C LEU A 30 -2.63 31.80 12.40
N LYS A 31 -3.43 30.74 12.20
CA LYS A 31 -4.82 30.87 11.75
C LYS A 31 -5.69 31.62 12.76
N ASP A 32 -5.51 31.36 14.05
CA ASP A 32 -6.28 31.99 15.11
C ASP A 32 -5.88 33.48 15.27
N ASP A 33 -4.59 33.79 15.11
CA ASP A 33 -4.08 35.18 15.10
C ASP A 33 -4.58 35.95 13.88
N ILE A 34 -4.57 35.34 12.70
CA ILE A 34 -5.13 35.90 11.46
C ILE A 34 -6.61 36.19 11.63
N LYS A 35 -7.38 35.25 12.22
CA LYS A 35 -8.80 35.41 12.44
C LYS A 35 -9.09 36.62 13.32
N SER A 36 -8.25 36.88 14.32
CA SER A 36 -8.34 38.04 15.20
C SER A 36 -7.99 39.37 14.52
N HIS A 37 -7.13 39.35 13.48
CA HIS A 37 -6.68 40.52 12.71
C HIS A 37 -7.54 40.81 11.46
N ILE A 38 -8.32 39.82 10.94
CA ILE A 38 -9.19 39.94 9.77
C ILE A 38 -10.27 41.03 9.96
N GLU A 39 -10.72 41.25 11.17
CA GLU A 39 -11.73 42.26 11.48
C GLU A 39 -11.20 43.69 11.28
N LYS A 40 -9.91 43.87 11.01
CA LYS A 40 -9.25 45.20 10.96
C LYS A 40 -8.60 45.60 9.63
N ASN A 41 -8.29 44.70 8.68
CA ASN A 41 -7.64 45.17 7.43
C ASN A 41 -7.66 44.09 6.31
N ASN A 42 -8.41 44.35 5.22
CA ASN A 42 -8.58 43.40 4.08
C ASN A 42 -7.31 43.13 3.26
N ASP A 43 -6.36 44.09 3.19
CA ASP A 43 -5.14 43.88 2.36
C ASP A 43 -4.05 43.00 3.00
N GLY A 44 -4.00 42.95 4.32
CA GLY A 44 -3.10 42.06 5.07
C GLY A 44 -3.52 40.56 4.93
N TYR A 45 -4.81 40.29 4.78
CA TYR A 45 -5.35 38.95 4.71
C TYR A 45 -4.87 38.16 3.50
N ASN A 46 -4.94 38.77 2.32
CA ASN A 46 -4.53 38.09 1.07
C ASN A 46 -3.04 37.72 1.08
N LYS A 47 -2.21 38.61 1.58
CA LYS A 47 -0.75 38.42 1.67
C LYS A 47 -0.43 37.24 2.62
N VAL A 48 -1.10 37.16 3.77
CA VAL A 48 -0.89 36.08 4.73
C VAL A 48 -1.45 34.75 4.20
N CYS A 49 -2.57 34.76 3.49
CA CYS A 49 -3.07 33.56 2.83
C CYS A 49 -2.11 33.00 1.77
N ASP A 50 -1.44 33.88 1.02
CA ASP A 50 -0.46 33.48 0.02
C ASP A 50 0.82 32.95 0.67
N GLU A 51 1.26 33.55 1.78
CA GLU A 51 2.39 33.02 2.57
C GLU A 51 2.08 31.66 3.19
N ILE A 52 0.87 31.44 3.72
CA ILE A 52 0.42 30.13 4.23
C ILE A 52 0.36 29.10 3.11
N ARG A 53 -0.12 29.47 1.92
CA ARG A 53 -0.13 28.58 0.76
C ARG A 53 1.28 28.20 0.33
N SER A 54 2.18 29.17 0.26
CA SER A 54 3.59 28.96 -0.05
C SER A 54 4.32 28.07 0.96
N LEU A 55 4.03 28.24 2.26
CA LEU A 55 4.56 27.38 3.33
C LEU A 55 4.00 25.95 3.22
N LYS A 56 2.73 25.81 2.90
CA LYS A 56 2.10 24.50 2.67
C LYS A 56 2.74 23.77 1.49
N ASP A 57 2.96 24.46 0.38
CA ASP A 57 3.64 23.93 -0.80
C ASP A 57 5.10 23.54 -0.49
N LEU A 58 5.81 24.33 0.31
CA LEU A 58 7.15 24.03 0.80
C LEU A 58 7.18 22.77 1.68
N ILE A 59 6.20 22.61 2.56
CA ILE A 59 6.06 21.41 3.41
C ILE A 59 5.75 20.18 2.55
N GLU A 60 4.82 20.29 1.59
CA GLU A 60 4.45 19.19 0.70
C GLU A 60 5.58 18.77 -0.26
N THR A 61 6.43 19.71 -0.66
CA THR A 61 7.59 19.44 -1.52
C THR A 61 8.85 19.05 -0.75
N SER A 62 8.91 19.31 0.55
CA SER A 62 10.04 18.93 1.41
C SER A 62 10.21 17.42 1.46
N THR A 63 11.45 16.95 1.27
CA THR A 63 11.80 15.53 1.33
C THR A 63 11.47 14.91 2.71
N ILE A 64 11.45 15.72 3.77
CA ILE A 64 11.16 15.29 5.15
C ILE A 64 9.68 14.93 5.33
N PHE A 65 8.77 15.63 4.62
CA PHE A 65 7.32 15.42 4.73
C PHE A 65 6.72 14.64 3.56
N LYS A 66 7.54 14.24 2.59
CA LYS A 66 7.09 13.48 1.45
C LYS A 66 6.66 12.08 1.90
N LYS A 67 5.36 11.85 1.92
CA LYS A 67 4.82 10.52 2.23
C LYS A 67 5.36 9.52 1.22
N GLU A 68 5.87 8.40 1.73
CA GLU A 68 6.27 7.26 0.92
C GLU A 68 5.14 6.84 -0.02
N ARG A 69 5.42 6.77 -1.30
CA ARG A 69 4.45 6.36 -2.34
C ARG A 69 4.52 4.86 -2.52
N LEU A 70 3.38 4.20 -2.41
CA LEU A 70 3.30 2.77 -2.62
C LEU A 70 2.27 2.37 -3.68
N ALA A 71 2.49 1.23 -4.32
CA ALA A 71 1.49 0.52 -5.09
C ALA A 71 1.30 -0.88 -4.50
N LEU A 72 0.03 -1.29 -4.40
CA LEU A 72 -0.39 -2.56 -3.85
C LEU A 72 -0.87 -3.51 -4.95
N PHE A 73 -0.39 -4.75 -4.90
CA PHE A 73 -0.75 -5.84 -5.80
C PHE A 73 -1.23 -7.02 -4.99
N VAL A 74 -2.50 -7.37 -5.12
CA VAL A 74 -3.12 -8.44 -4.34
C VAL A 74 -3.43 -9.63 -5.23
N ASP A 75 -2.71 -10.73 -5.02
CA ASP A 75 -3.08 -12.03 -5.53
C ASP A 75 -4.25 -12.57 -4.70
N SER A 76 -5.47 -12.30 -5.17
CA SER A 76 -6.68 -12.65 -4.43
C SER A 76 -6.85 -14.16 -4.30
N GLN A 77 -6.34 -14.95 -5.24
CA GLN A 77 -6.42 -16.40 -5.19
C GLN A 77 -5.52 -16.98 -4.10
N ASN A 78 -4.26 -16.54 -4.05
CA ASN A 78 -3.31 -16.98 -3.02
C ASN A 78 -3.81 -16.61 -1.62
N LEU A 79 -4.24 -15.35 -1.41
CA LEU A 79 -4.76 -14.92 -0.12
C LEU A 79 -6.06 -15.65 0.28
N TYR A 80 -6.96 -15.92 -0.67
CA TYR A 80 -8.20 -16.63 -0.40
C TYR A 80 -7.93 -18.05 0.12
N TYR A 81 -7.08 -18.81 -0.58
CA TYR A 81 -6.76 -20.18 -0.15
C TYR A 81 -6.01 -20.18 1.19
N SER A 82 -5.07 -19.29 1.38
CA SER A 82 -4.30 -19.20 2.63
C SER A 82 -5.20 -18.85 3.84
N ALA A 83 -6.09 -17.86 3.70
CA ALA A 83 -7.04 -17.50 4.75
C ALA A 83 -8.01 -18.65 5.06
N ARG A 84 -8.46 -19.36 4.02
CA ARG A 84 -9.39 -20.47 4.19
C ARG A 84 -8.73 -21.68 4.86
N MET A 85 -7.47 -21.96 4.54
CA MET A 85 -6.73 -23.06 5.17
C MET A 85 -6.35 -22.77 6.62
N GLY A 86 -5.87 -21.55 6.90
CA GLY A 86 -5.40 -21.21 8.24
C GLY A 86 -6.50 -20.77 9.22
N TYR A 87 -7.56 -20.13 8.72
CA TYR A 87 -8.57 -19.48 9.58
C TYR A 87 -10.02 -19.89 9.26
N ALA A 88 -10.25 -20.75 8.27
CA ALA A 88 -11.59 -21.08 7.76
C ALA A 88 -12.44 -19.82 7.41
N ALA A 89 -11.80 -18.71 7.09
CA ALA A 89 -12.41 -17.40 6.94
C ALA A 89 -12.11 -16.77 5.57
N LYS A 90 -12.70 -15.61 5.32
CA LYS A 90 -12.44 -14.79 4.13
C LYS A 90 -11.58 -13.58 4.49
N VAL A 91 -10.80 -13.08 3.53
CA VAL A 91 -10.01 -11.86 3.70
C VAL A 91 -10.90 -10.62 3.70
N ASN A 92 -10.67 -9.71 4.63
CA ASN A 92 -11.25 -8.37 4.64
C ASN A 92 -10.32 -7.40 3.89
N TYR A 93 -10.62 -7.12 2.64
CA TYR A 93 -9.79 -6.29 1.78
C TYR A 93 -9.75 -4.82 2.19
N GLU A 94 -10.78 -4.32 2.89
CA GLU A 94 -10.76 -2.97 3.44
C GLU A 94 -9.77 -2.85 4.60
N LYS A 95 -9.79 -3.83 5.52
CA LYS A 95 -8.79 -3.89 6.61
C LYS A 95 -7.38 -4.08 6.06
N LEU A 96 -7.21 -4.93 5.03
CA LEU A 96 -5.93 -5.14 4.36
C LEU A 96 -5.40 -3.84 3.75
N LEU A 97 -6.24 -3.10 3.02
CA LEU A 97 -5.85 -1.83 2.41
C LEU A 97 -5.47 -0.80 3.47
N LYS A 98 -6.24 -0.68 4.56
CA LYS A 98 -5.96 0.23 5.68
C LYS A 98 -4.62 -0.13 6.36
N LEU A 99 -4.39 -1.42 6.64
CA LEU A 99 -3.15 -1.91 7.24
C LEU A 99 -1.93 -1.55 6.39
N ILE A 100 -2.02 -1.72 5.07
CA ILE A 100 -0.91 -1.48 4.15
C ILE A 100 -0.67 0.02 3.94
N THR A 101 -1.72 0.80 3.86
CA THR A 101 -1.58 2.23 3.52
C THR A 101 -1.14 3.08 4.70
N GLU A 102 -1.67 2.84 5.89
CA GLU A 102 -1.38 3.63 7.11
C GLU A 102 -1.14 5.13 6.82
N ASN A 103 0.09 5.60 7.08
CA ASN A 103 0.50 7.00 6.84
C ASN A 103 1.16 7.22 5.47
N ARG A 104 1.11 6.23 4.55
CA ARG A 104 1.74 6.26 3.23
C ARG A 104 0.78 6.74 2.15
N LYS A 105 1.32 7.21 1.03
CA LYS A 105 0.54 7.65 -0.13
C LYS A 105 0.29 6.45 -1.06
N LEU A 106 -0.93 5.95 -1.06
CA LEU A 106 -1.35 4.95 -2.05
C LEU A 106 -1.43 5.58 -3.43
N VAL A 107 -0.66 5.06 -4.38
CA VAL A 107 -0.72 5.47 -5.80
C VAL A 107 -1.75 4.63 -6.53
N LYS A 108 -1.71 3.32 -6.37
CA LYS A 108 -2.70 2.37 -6.90
C LYS A 108 -2.77 1.11 -6.05
N ALA A 109 -3.96 0.51 -5.98
CA ALA A 109 -4.17 -0.83 -5.45
C ALA A 109 -4.81 -1.71 -6.52
N TYR A 110 -4.18 -2.82 -6.86
CA TYR A 110 -4.69 -3.80 -7.81
C TYR A 110 -5.13 -5.06 -7.07
N ALA A 111 -6.24 -5.63 -7.49
CA ALA A 111 -6.70 -6.95 -7.05
C ALA A 111 -6.91 -7.86 -8.27
N TYR A 112 -6.27 -9.00 -8.26
CA TYR A 112 -6.28 -9.96 -9.35
C TYR A 112 -7.16 -11.15 -8.98
N ILE A 113 -8.20 -11.37 -9.78
CA ILE A 113 -9.21 -12.38 -9.55
C ILE A 113 -9.20 -13.38 -10.70
N VAL A 114 -9.24 -14.64 -10.37
CA VAL A 114 -9.51 -15.71 -11.32
C VAL A 114 -11.00 -16.05 -11.27
N GLN A 115 -11.68 -15.95 -12.41
CA GLN A 115 -13.07 -16.37 -12.57
C GLN A 115 -13.12 -17.89 -12.63
N PRO A 116 -13.73 -18.57 -11.65
CA PRO A 116 -13.90 -20.02 -11.72
C PRO A 116 -14.90 -20.40 -12.82
N PRO A 117 -14.86 -21.64 -13.34
CA PRO A 117 -15.80 -22.11 -14.34
C PRO A 117 -17.26 -22.03 -13.86
N GLU A 118 -17.47 -22.28 -12.57
CA GLU A 118 -18.77 -22.19 -11.91
C GLU A 118 -18.75 -21.06 -10.89
N GLY A 119 -19.76 -20.20 -10.92
CA GLY A 119 -19.89 -19.04 -10.05
C GLY A 119 -19.73 -17.71 -10.78
N ASP A 120 -20.02 -16.64 -10.08
CA ASP A 120 -19.89 -15.26 -10.58
C ASP A 120 -19.05 -14.44 -9.58
N VAL A 121 -17.89 -13.94 -10.04
CA VAL A 121 -17.02 -13.09 -9.22
C VAL A 121 -17.36 -11.61 -9.33
N LYS A 122 -18.32 -11.20 -10.17
CA LYS A 122 -18.68 -9.79 -10.37
C LYS A 122 -19.13 -9.09 -9.09
N PRO A 123 -19.96 -9.68 -8.21
CA PRO A 123 -20.34 -9.02 -6.95
C PRO A 123 -19.13 -8.76 -6.05
N PHE A 124 -18.19 -9.70 -6.01
CA PHE A 124 -16.95 -9.56 -5.28
C PHE A 124 -16.05 -8.48 -5.89
N ALA A 125 -15.86 -8.50 -7.22
CA ALA A 125 -15.11 -7.48 -7.95
C ALA A 125 -15.68 -6.07 -7.68
N THR A 126 -17.00 -5.90 -7.81
CA THR A 126 -17.68 -4.62 -7.53
C THR A 126 -17.46 -4.17 -6.08
N SER A 127 -17.44 -5.10 -5.12
CA SER A 127 -17.14 -4.74 -3.72
C SER A 127 -15.71 -4.22 -3.55
N LEU A 128 -14.73 -4.81 -4.24
CA LEU A 128 -13.34 -4.35 -4.21
C LEU A 128 -13.17 -2.98 -4.88
N GLU A 129 -13.84 -2.76 -6.02
CA GLU A 129 -13.83 -1.46 -6.71
C GLU A 129 -14.36 -0.34 -5.82
N ARG A 130 -15.41 -0.59 -5.04
CA ARG A 130 -15.96 0.36 -4.06
C ARG A 130 -14.99 0.71 -2.93
N ILE A 131 -14.11 -0.23 -2.55
CA ILE A 131 -13.05 0.00 -1.56
C ILE A 131 -11.90 0.82 -2.16
N GLY A 132 -11.75 0.84 -3.50
CA GLY A 132 -10.71 1.59 -4.21
C GLY A 132 -9.67 0.72 -4.91
N TYR A 133 -9.91 -0.57 -5.07
CA TYR A 133 -9.06 -1.45 -5.88
C TYR A 133 -9.37 -1.31 -7.38
N ILE A 134 -8.33 -1.41 -8.20
CA ILE A 134 -8.44 -1.66 -9.64
C ILE A 134 -8.49 -3.18 -9.81
N VAL A 135 -9.65 -3.69 -10.19
CA VAL A 135 -9.87 -5.13 -10.28
C VAL A 135 -9.54 -5.63 -11.68
N LYS A 136 -8.78 -6.71 -11.74
CA LYS A 136 -8.47 -7.45 -12.97
C LYS A 136 -9.00 -8.87 -12.87
N ILE A 137 -9.84 -9.28 -13.81
CA ILE A 137 -10.47 -10.59 -13.85
C ILE A 137 -9.93 -11.37 -15.06
N LYS A 138 -9.64 -12.63 -14.85
CA LYS A 138 -9.18 -13.58 -15.89
C LYS A 138 -9.96 -14.87 -15.80
N ASP A 139 -10.46 -15.33 -16.93
CA ASP A 139 -11.13 -16.64 -17.00
C ASP A 139 -10.14 -17.80 -16.88
N VAL A 140 -10.58 -18.86 -16.23
CA VAL A 140 -9.85 -20.14 -16.25
C VAL A 140 -9.84 -20.67 -17.68
N ARG A 141 -8.64 -20.90 -18.22
CA ARG A 141 -8.48 -21.57 -19.51
C ARG A 141 -8.31 -23.06 -19.30
N THR A 142 -9.26 -23.84 -19.80
CA THR A 142 -9.15 -25.30 -19.86
C THR A 142 -8.30 -25.67 -21.07
N ARG A 143 -7.29 -26.49 -20.87
CA ARG A 143 -6.45 -27.03 -21.95
C ARG A 143 -7.13 -28.24 -22.57
N SER A 144 -6.66 -28.66 -23.75
CA SER A 144 -7.18 -29.84 -24.46
C SER A 144 -6.97 -31.15 -23.69
N ASP A 145 -6.04 -31.18 -22.73
CA ASP A 145 -5.80 -32.31 -21.82
C ASP A 145 -6.72 -32.32 -20.58
N GLY A 146 -7.70 -31.41 -20.51
CA GLY A 146 -8.61 -31.26 -19.37
C GLY A 146 -8.00 -30.51 -18.18
N SER A 147 -6.71 -30.14 -18.21
CA SER A 147 -6.11 -29.34 -17.14
C SER A 147 -6.59 -27.89 -17.24
N ALA A 148 -6.94 -27.31 -16.08
CA ALA A 148 -7.33 -25.91 -15.99
C ALA A 148 -6.20 -25.15 -15.30
N LYS A 149 -5.64 -24.14 -15.97
CA LYS A 149 -4.64 -23.24 -15.37
C LYS A 149 -5.07 -21.79 -15.56
N ALA A 150 -5.15 -21.07 -14.46
CA ALA A 150 -5.24 -19.64 -14.47
C ALA A 150 -4.44 -19.11 -13.27
N ASN A 151 -3.37 -18.37 -13.55
CA ASN A 151 -2.67 -17.58 -12.55
C ASN A 151 -2.44 -16.18 -13.10
N TRP A 152 -2.17 -15.27 -12.20
CA TRP A 152 -1.93 -13.87 -12.54
C TRP A 152 -0.45 -13.47 -12.45
N ASP A 153 0.48 -14.39 -12.17
CA ASP A 153 1.88 -14.10 -11.86
C ASP A 153 2.52 -13.17 -12.89
N MET A 154 2.42 -13.53 -14.18
CA MET A 154 2.93 -12.69 -15.27
C MET A 154 2.16 -11.35 -15.36
N GLY A 155 0.85 -11.36 -15.14
CA GLY A 155 0.04 -10.13 -15.17
C GLY A 155 0.41 -9.18 -14.03
N ILE A 156 0.60 -9.71 -12.82
CA ILE A 156 1.08 -8.98 -11.65
C ILE A 156 2.46 -8.40 -11.94
N ALA A 157 3.38 -9.23 -12.44
CA ALA A 157 4.74 -8.80 -12.77
C ALA A 157 4.75 -7.63 -13.77
N LEU A 158 4.01 -7.74 -14.87
CA LEU A 158 3.94 -6.68 -15.88
C LEU A 158 3.33 -5.37 -15.34
N ASP A 159 2.31 -5.46 -14.49
CA ASP A 159 1.72 -4.26 -13.88
C ASP A 159 2.66 -3.60 -12.87
N ILE A 160 3.44 -4.39 -12.12
CA ILE A 160 4.49 -3.88 -11.24
C ILE A 160 5.53 -3.12 -12.05
N LEU A 161 6.06 -3.72 -13.11
CA LEU A 161 7.04 -3.09 -14.00
C LEU A 161 6.51 -1.79 -14.62
N GLY A 162 5.22 -1.76 -14.96
CA GLY A 162 4.58 -0.58 -15.56
C GLY A 162 4.39 0.61 -14.61
N ILE A 163 4.48 0.41 -13.28
CA ILE A 163 4.23 1.48 -12.30
C ILE A 163 5.43 1.76 -11.38
N MET A 164 6.43 0.88 -11.34
CA MET A 164 7.51 0.95 -10.35
C MET A 164 8.27 2.28 -10.35
N ASP A 165 8.34 2.99 -11.47
CA ASP A 165 9.00 4.31 -11.54
C ASP A 165 8.23 5.43 -10.81
N ARG A 166 6.95 5.21 -10.55
CA ARG A 166 6.05 6.20 -9.93
C ARG A 166 5.93 6.05 -8.43
N VAL A 167 6.52 5.00 -7.85
CA VAL A 167 6.39 4.63 -6.44
C VAL A 167 7.76 4.41 -5.81
N ASP A 168 7.81 4.49 -4.52
CA ASP A 168 8.99 4.24 -3.72
C ASP A 168 9.00 2.79 -3.23
N THR A 169 7.80 2.23 -2.97
CA THR A 169 7.60 0.86 -2.46
C THR A 169 6.57 0.10 -3.29
N ILE A 170 6.90 -1.13 -3.61
CA ILE A 170 5.99 -2.15 -4.14
C ILE A 170 5.54 -3.03 -2.99
N VAL A 171 4.23 -3.14 -2.81
CA VAL A 171 3.64 -4.07 -1.83
C VAL A 171 2.96 -5.20 -2.59
N LEU A 172 3.43 -6.42 -2.38
CA LEU A 172 2.84 -7.63 -2.92
C LEU A 172 2.14 -8.40 -1.81
N ALA A 173 0.83 -8.59 -1.96
CA ALA A 173 0.02 -9.40 -1.07
C ALA A 173 -0.16 -10.80 -1.68
N SER A 174 0.87 -11.62 -1.56
CA SER A 174 0.93 -13.03 -1.98
C SER A 174 2.04 -13.75 -1.22
N GLY A 175 1.84 -15.04 -0.95
CA GLY A 175 2.85 -15.93 -0.37
C GLY A 175 3.55 -16.82 -1.40
N ASP A 176 3.28 -16.60 -2.69
CA ASP A 176 3.79 -17.47 -3.76
C ASP A 176 5.28 -17.22 -4.03
N GLY A 177 6.08 -18.29 -3.91
CA GLY A 177 7.53 -18.27 -4.14
C GLY A 177 7.93 -17.95 -5.58
N ASP A 178 7.04 -18.12 -6.55
CA ASP A 178 7.32 -17.81 -7.96
C ASP A 178 7.58 -16.32 -8.16
N PHE A 179 7.21 -15.46 -7.20
CA PHE A 179 7.54 -14.03 -7.20
C PHE A 179 8.94 -13.70 -6.67
N ALA A 180 9.69 -14.64 -6.09
CA ALA A 180 11.00 -14.37 -5.52
C ALA A 180 12.01 -13.77 -6.54
N PRO A 181 12.08 -14.22 -7.81
CA PRO A 181 12.91 -13.58 -8.82
C PRO A 181 12.47 -12.15 -9.18
N LEU A 182 11.15 -11.87 -9.14
CA LEU A 182 10.61 -10.53 -9.36
C LEU A 182 11.01 -9.58 -8.22
N VAL A 183 11.03 -10.04 -6.99
CA VAL A 183 11.49 -9.27 -5.82
C VAL A 183 12.95 -8.85 -6.02
N ASP A 184 13.83 -9.79 -6.39
CA ASP A 184 15.25 -9.48 -6.68
C ASP A 184 15.38 -8.42 -7.77
N PHE A 185 14.62 -8.55 -8.84
CA PHE A 185 14.64 -7.59 -9.94
C PHE A 185 14.21 -6.18 -9.48
N ILE A 186 13.12 -6.06 -8.73
CA ILE A 186 12.60 -4.77 -8.24
C ILE A 186 13.62 -4.11 -7.31
N LYS A 187 14.23 -4.88 -6.41
CA LYS A 187 15.28 -4.38 -5.50
C LYS A 187 16.52 -3.91 -6.25
N ALA A 188 16.92 -4.60 -7.33
CA ALA A 188 18.01 -4.18 -8.20
C ALA A 188 17.74 -2.82 -8.89
N GLN A 189 16.46 -2.40 -9.00
CA GLN A 189 16.06 -1.08 -9.48
C GLN A 189 15.95 -0.04 -8.34
N ASN A 190 16.54 -0.31 -7.17
CA ASN A 190 16.50 0.54 -5.98
C ASN A 190 15.07 0.86 -5.50
N LYS A 191 14.15 -0.09 -5.65
CA LYS A 191 12.79 0.00 -5.11
C LYS A 191 12.65 -0.93 -3.91
N ARG A 192 11.88 -0.48 -2.92
CA ARG A 192 11.55 -1.27 -1.75
C ARG A 192 10.44 -2.26 -2.07
N VAL A 193 10.55 -3.49 -1.57
CA VAL A 193 9.54 -4.53 -1.74
C VAL A 193 9.08 -5.03 -0.36
N GLU A 194 7.78 -4.94 -0.14
CA GLU A 194 7.15 -5.47 1.07
C GLU A 194 6.17 -6.60 0.69
N ILE A 195 6.26 -7.70 1.43
CA ILE A 195 5.38 -8.87 1.27
C ILE A 195 4.40 -8.91 2.44
N PHE A 196 3.12 -9.00 2.11
CA PHE A 196 2.03 -9.19 3.08
C PHE A 196 1.33 -10.51 2.78
N ALA A 197 1.50 -11.52 3.63
CA ALA A 197 0.92 -12.83 3.40
C ALA A 197 0.73 -13.64 4.68
N PHE A 198 -0.07 -14.69 4.62
CA PHE A 198 -0.22 -15.61 5.75
C PHE A 198 1.05 -16.45 5.89
N ALA A 199 1.70 -16.35 7.06
CA ALA A 199 3.06 -16.85 7.26
C ALA A 199 3.23 -18.35 6.97
N GLU A 200 2.22 -19.14 7.29
CA GLU A 200 2.24 -20.61 7.13
C GLU A 200 2.24 -21.06 5.67
N ASN A 201 1.66 -20.23 4.78
CA ASN A 201 1.53 -20.52 3.35
C ASN A 201 2.44 -19.62 2.49
N THR A 202 3.49 -19.03 3.07
CA THR A 202 4.42 -18.17 2.35
C THR A 202 5.76 -18.88 2.17
N ALA A 203 6.25 -18.91 0.94
CA ALA A 203 7.52 -19.48 0.59
C ALA A 203 8.67 -18.80 1.36
N TYR A 204 9.62 -19.59 1.83
CA TYR A 204 10.73 -19.11 2.65
C TYR A 204 11.61 -18.09 1.91
N ASP A 205 11.97 -18.38 0.68
CA ASP A 205 12.80 -17.53 -0.16
C ASP A 205 12.13 -16.18 -0.47
N LEU A 206 10.81 -16.14 -0.61
CA LEU A 206 10.07 -14.89 -0.77
C LEU A 206 10.16 -14.01 0.48
N LYS A 207 10.09 -14.61 1.68
CA LYS A 207 10.24 -13.88 2.95
C LYS A 207 11.64 -13.29 3.11
N GLU A 208 12.67 -14.09 2.80
CA GLU A 208 14.07 -13.69 2.95
C GLU A 208 14.47 -12.56 1.99
N LYS A 209 13.95 -12.57 0.76
CA LYS A 209 14.28 -11.57 -0.25
C LYS A 209 13.59 -10.24 -0.06
N ALA A 210 12.43 -10.21 0.57
CA ALA A 210 11.67 -8.99 0.83
C ALA A 210 12.43 -8.04 1.76
N ASP A 211 12.27 -6.72 1.55
CA ASP A 211 12.78 -5.72 2.50
C ASP A 211 11.96 -5.70 3.80
N LYS A 212 10.69 -6.12 3.69
CA LYS A 212 9.80 -6.34 4.84
C LYS A 212 8.86 -7.49 4.54
N PHE A 213 8.77 -8.44 5.46
CA PHE A 213 7.69 -9.42 5.50
C PHE A 213 6.75 -9.08 6.65
N GLN A 214 5.47 -8.89 6.33
CA GLN A 214 4.42 -8.63 7.31
C GLN A 214 3.44 -9.81 7.31
N PRO A 215 3.43 -10.63 8.37
CA PRO A 215 2.46 -11.71 8.46
C PRO A 215 1.04 -11.16 8.62
N LEU A 216 0.12 -11.72 7.86
CA LEU A 216 -1.31 -11.51 7.96
C LEU A 216 -1.91 -12.50 8.97
N GLY A 217 -2.98 -12.10 9.64
CA GLY A 217 -3.67 -12.91 10.63
C GLY A 217 -5.12 -12.45 10.84
N GLU A 218 -5.64 -12.60 12.06
CA GLU A 218 -7.02 -12.26 12.43
C GLU A 218 -7.39 -10.79 12.16
N ASN A 219 -6.41 -9.90 12.14
CA ASN A 219 -6.59 -8.47 11.88
C ASN A 219 -7.12 -8.16 10.47
N VAL A 220 -6.99 -9.09 9.53
CA VAL A 220 -7.43 -8.90 8.13
C VAL A 220 -8.45 -9.94 7.65
N ILE A 221 -9.05 -10.72 8.54
CA ILE A 221 -10.12 -11.65 8.17
C ILE A 221 -11.50 -11.08 8.50
N LEU A 222 -12.51 -11.59 7.80
CA LEU A 222 -13.92 -11.36 8.10
C LEU A 222 -14.33 -12.30 9.22
N THR A 223 -14.77 -11.73 10.32
CA THR A 223 -15.44 -12.44 11.43
C THR A 223 -16.91 -12.59 11.14
#